data_08176ae2156fa2852769d9080bb2c371
#
_entry.id   08176ae2156fa2852769d9080bb2c371
#
_cell.length_a   1.000
_cell.length_b   1.000
_cell.length_c   1.000
_cell.angle_alpha   90.00
_cell.angle_beta   90.00
_cell.angle_gamma   90.00
#
_symmetry.space_group_name_H-M   'P 1'
#
loop_
_entity.id
_entity.type
_entity.pdbx_description
1 polymer ?
#
loop_
_entity_poly.entity_id
_entity_poly.type
_entity_poly.pdbx_seq_one_letter_code
_entity_poly.pdbx_strand_id
1 'polypeptide(L)'
;MSVVFESARPIADGVHWLGGCLSAFGHGEEVHYHVNAYLVIGRRRTALIDTGDPAHRDLVLAQLDEALAGRALDYLVPTHPEIPHAGNLPALLERYPDALVVGETRDYHLHFPEHAHRLRPRAAGESIDLGGRELVLLPAHIRDLENTTWAWDSGAGVLFVSDGFSFIHDVPGPDDEDEPVHRPGQCRLLSGEMPEPPSVAQAAYGTGRALYWTRFVDVSEAFGAIERVLDAHPTTLIGPAHGNVIDDVDGMLRTSLAAHRAVYAGGGLGQ
;
A
#
# COMPACT_ATOMS: atom_id res chain seq x y z
N MET A 1 -13.03 -20.78 8.88
CA MET A 1 -13.45 -20.04 7.69
C MET A 1 -12.61 -20.52 6.53
N SER A 2 -13.22 -21.01 5.43
CA SER A 2 -12.46 -21.33 4.22
C SER A 2 -12.12 -20.01 3.54
N VAL A 3 -10.82 -19.67 3.47
CA VAL A 3 -10.34 -18.55 2.67
C VAL A 3 -10.71 -18.87 1.21
N VAL A 4 -11.60 -18.07 0.62
CA VAL A 4 -11.86 -18.16 -0.81
C VAL A 4 -10.58 -17.68 -1.49
N PHE A 5 -9.93 -18.55 -2.27
CA PHE A 5 -8.75 -18.19 -3.03
C PHE A 5 -9.17 -17.18 -4.11
N GLU A 6 -8.63 -15.98 -4.02
CA GLU A 6 -8.78 -14.95 -5.04
C GLU A 6 -7.43 -14.77 -5.75
N SER A 7 -7.45 -14.89 -7.08
CA SER A 7 -6.25 -14.67 -7.91
C SER A 7 -5.71 -13.24 -7.79
N ALA A 8 -4.41 -13.06 -8.03
CA ALA A 8 -3.83 -11.73 -8.20
C ALA A 8 -4.56 -10.97 -9.31
N ARG A 9 -4.93 -9.71 -9.06
CA ARG A 9 -5.63 -8.87 -10.05
C ARG A 9 -4.64 -8.08 -10.89
N PRO A 10 -4.55 -8.30 -12.22
CA PRO A 10 -3.84 -7.37 -13.10
C PRO A 10 -4.53 -6.00 -13.07
N ILE A 11 -3.78 -4.92 -12.77
CA ILE A 11 -4.30 -3.54 -12.71
C ILE A 11 -3.71 -2.65 -13.81
N ALA A 12 -2.53 -3.02 -14.31
CA ALA A 12 -1.88 -2.34 -15.43
C ALA A 12 -0.91 -3.31 -16.12
N ASP A 13 -0.29 -2.91 -17.22
CA ASP A 13 0.70 -3.73 -17.92
C ASP A 13 1.84 -4.12 -16.98
N GLY A 14 1.98 -5.42 -16.71
CA GLY A 14 2.99 -5.98 -15.82
C GLY A 14 2.86 -5.57 -14.35
N VAL A 15 1.70 -5.06 -13.90
CA VAL A 15 1.43 -4.74 -12.49
C VAL A 15 0.22 -5.52 -12.00
N HIS A 16 0.42 -6.28 -10.92
CA HIS A 16 -0.61 -7.10 -10.30
C HIS A 16 -0.85 -6.65 -8.86
N TRP A 17 -2.09 -6.58 -8.47
CA TRP A 17 -2.56 -6.30 -7.13
C TRP A 17 -2.82 -7.61 -6.39
N LEU A 18 -2.13 -7.81 -5.26
CA LEU A 18 -2.20 -8.95 -4.37
C LEU A 18 -2.73 -8.51 -2.99
N GLY A 19 -2.94 -9.49 -2.15
CA GLY A 19 -3.39 -9.30 -0.78
C GLY A 19 -4.82 -9.76 -0.57
N GLY A 20 -5.43 -9.33 0.51
CA GLY A 20 -6.77 -9.74 0.90
C GLY A 20 -7.43 -8.75 1.84
N CYS A 21 -8.72 -8.94 2.07
CA CYS A 21 -9.48 -8.13 2.99
C CYS A 21 -9.22 -8.52 4.44
N LEU A 22 -9.16 -7.54 5.31
CA LEU A 22 -8.97 -7.68 6.74
C LEU A 22 -10.04 -6.88 7.48
N SER A 23 -10.66 -7.51 8.48
CA SER A 23 -11.43 -6.81 9.49
C SER A 23 -10.53 -6.54 10.69
N ALA A 24 -10.52 -5.31 11.17
CA ALA A 24 -9.76 -4.91 12.34
C ALA A 24 -10.64 -4.19 13.35
N PHE A 25 -10.40 -4.49 14.63
CA PHE A 25 -11.07 -3.80 15.74
C PHE A 25 -10.23 -2.58 16.16
N GLY A 26 -10.85 -1.44 16.24
CA GLY A 26 -10.20 -0.26 16.74
C GLY A 26 -11.20 0.77 17.25
N HIS A 27 -10.95 1.31 18.46
CA HIS A 27 -11.83 2.28 19.14
C HIS A 27 -13.28 1.80 19.35
N GLY A 28 -13.46 0.47 19.49
CA GLY A 28 -14.79 -0.12 19.72
C GLY A 28 -15.59 -0.41 18.46
N GLU A 29 -15.02 -0.18 17.29
CA GLU A 29 -15.65 -0.42 15.99
C GLU A 29 -14.85 -1.44 15.17
N GLU A 30 -15.52 -2.31 14.46
CA GLU A 30 -14.94 -3.19 13.46
C GLU A 30 -14.94 -2.48 12.11
N VAL A 31 -13.79 -2.46 11.46
CA VAL A 31 -13.61 -1.84 10.15
C VAL A 31 -13.08 -2.85 9.15
N HIS A 32 -13.45 -2.68 7.91
CA HIS A 32 -13.06 -3.53 6.82
C HIS A 32 -12.24 -2.75 5.80
N TYR A 33 -11.11 -3.33 5.38
CA TYR A 33 -10.23 -2.77 4.37
C TYR A 33 -9.40 -3.86 3.70
N HIS A 34 -8.88 -3.57 2.52
CA HIS A 34 -7.95 -4.45 1.83
C HIS A 34 -6.51 -4.13 2.27
N VAL A 35 -5.70 -5.15 2.54
CA VAL A 35 -4.26 -5.03 2.77
C VAL A 35 -3.52 -5.51 1.54
N ASN A 36 -2.71 -4.64 0.97
CA ASN A 36 -2.18 -4.76 -0.36
C ASN A 36 -0.71 -5.18 -0.39
N ALA A 37 -0.36 -5.89 -1.44
CA ALA A 37 0.98 -6.01 -1.98
C ALA A 37 0.90 -5.88 -3.50
N TYR A 38 1.98 -5.49 -4.17
CA TYR A 38 1.96 -5.25 -5.60
C TYR A 38 3.15 -5.93 -6.27
N LEU A 39 2.89 -6.80 -7.25
CA LEU A 39 3.94 -7.38 -8.07
C LEU A 39 4.14 -6.55 -9.34
N VAL A 40 5.35 -6.08 -9.57
CA VAL A 40 5.76 -5.39 -10.80
C VAL A 40 6.69 -6.29 -11.60
N ILE A 41 6.30 -6.55 -12.84
CA ILE A 41 6.99 -7.47 -13.76
C ILE A 41 7.63 -6.67 -14.89
N GLY A 42 8.95 -6.53 -14.86
CA GLY A 42 9.74 -6.01 -15.99
C GLY A 42 10.15 -7.14 -16.96
N ARG A 43 10.82 -6.78 -18.04
CA ARG A 43 11.28 -7.78 -19.02
C ARG A 43 12.33 -8.75 -18.45
N ARG A 44 13.18 -8.27 -17.53
CA ARG A 44 14.30 -9.03 -16.97
C ARG A 44 14.10 -9.44 -15.53
N ARG A 45 13.46 -8.58 -14.72
CA ARG A 45 13.36 -8.73 -13.28
C ARG A 45 11.96 -8.42 -12.79
N THR A 46 11.68 -8.84 -11.57
CA THR A 46 10.41 -8.66 -10.89
C THR A 46 10.63 -8.05 -9.52
N ALA A 47 9.67 -7.28 -9.04
CA ALA A 47 9.70 -6.70 -7.71
C ALA A 47 8.33 -6.81 -7.04
N LEU A 48 8.31 -7.20 -5.77
CA LEU A 48 7.14 -7.15 -4.91
C LEU A 48 7.25 -5.92 -4.01
N ILE A 49 6.28 -5.02 -4.11
CA ILE A 49 6.12 -3.84 -3.24
C ILE A 49 5.24 -4.25 -2.07
N ASP A 50 5.72 -4.07 -0.86
CA ASP A 50 5.13 -4.56 0.38
C ASP A 50 4.89 -6.09 0.39
N THR A 51 4.54 -6.65 1.54
CA THR A 51 4.43 -8.09 1.69
C THR A 51 3.05 -8.57 2.08
N GLY A 52 2.11 -7.66 2.31
CA GLY A 52 0.78 -7.95 2.81
C GLY A 52 0.78 -8.39 4.29
N ASP A 53 -0.41 -8.53 4.86
CA ASP A 53 -0.58 -8.95 6.25
C ASP A 53 -0.21 -10.43 6.44
N PRO A 54 0.44 -10.82 7.56
CA PRO A 54 0.72 -12.22 7.90
C PRO A 54 -0.52 -13.11 7.98
N ALA A 55 -1.69 -12.56 8.27
CA ALA A 55 -2.96 -13.31 8.23
C ALA A 55 -3.30 -13.80 6.79
N HIS A 56 -2.79 -13.11 5.77
CA HIS A 56 -2.96 -13.46 4.36
C HIS A 56 -1.73 -14.14 3.73
N ARG A 57 -0.77 -14.62 4.54
CA ARG A 57 0.49 -15.19 4.03
C ARG A 57 0.30 -16.22 2.94
N ASP A 58 -0.51 -17.24 3.18
CA ASP A 58 -0.72 -18.33 2.24
C ASP A 58 -1.41 -17.84 0.96
N LEU A 59 -2.34 -16.89 1.09
CA LEU A 59 -3.02 -16.24 -0.03
C LEU A 59 -2.00 -15.44 -0.87
N VAL A 60 -1.18 -14.59 -0.24
CA VAL A 60 -0.18 -13.78 -0.93
C VAL A 60 0.84 -14.65 -1.65
N LEU A 61 1.34 -15.72 -1.00
CA LEU A 61 2.26 -16.67 -1.63
C LEU A 61 1.64 -17.35 -2.86
N ALA A 62 0.40 -17.80 -2.76
CA ALA A 62 -0.31 -18.44 -3.87
C ALA A 62 -0.58 -17.47 -5.03
N GLN A 63 -1.03 -16.25 -4.73
CA GLN A 63 -1.23 -15.18 -5.71
C GLN A 63 0.08 -14.81 -6.42
N LEU A 64 1.19 -14.75 -5.66
CA LEU A 64 2.50 -14.41 -6.18
C LEU A 64 3.04 -15.52 -7.10
N ASP A 65 2.93 -16.79 -6.69
CA ASP A 65 3.33 -17.93 -7.53
C ASP A 65 2.54 -17.97 -8.85
N GLU A 66 1.22 -17.70 -8.80
CA GLU A 66 0.36 -17.61 -9.98
C GLU A 66 0.80 -16.46 -10.90
N ALA A 67 0.96 -15.25 -10.37
CA ALA A 67 1.29 -14.07 -11.16
C ALA A 67 2.72 -14.10 -11.74
N LEU A 68 3.67 -14.68 -11.01
CA LEU A 68 5.02 -14.90 -11.50
C LEU A 68 5.08 -15.90 -12.67
N ALA A 69 4.14 -16.84 -12.74
CA ALA A 69 4.06 -17.84 -13.82
C ALA A 69 5.41 -18.56 -14.07
N GLY A 70 6.11 -18.92 -13.00
CA GLY A 70 7.42 -19.60 -13.05
C GLY A 70 8.63 -18.68 -13.18
N ARG A 71 8.46 -17.36 -13.22
CA ARG A 71 9.57 -16.41 -13.13
C ARG A 71 10.10 -16.33 -11.70
N ALA A 72 11.37 -15.93 -11.56
CA ALA A 72 11.95 -15.62 -10.26
C ALA A 72 11.32 -14.34 -9.67
N LEU A 73 11.26 -14.25 -8.33
CA LEU A 73 11.13 -13.00 -7.62
C LEU A 73 12.54 -12.46 -7.34
N ASP A 74 12.89 -11.31 -7.93
CA ASP A 74 14.22 -10.73 -7.79
C ASP A 74 14.33 -9.78 -6.61
N TYR A 75 13.28 -8.97 -6.39
CA TYR A 75 13.30 -7.91 -5.37
C TYR A 75 12.05 -7.91 -4.49
N LEU A 76 12.28 -7.66 -3.21
CA LEU A 76 11.28 -7.29 -2.21
C LEU A 76 11.54 -5.83 -1.85
N VAL A 77 10.53 -4.99 -1.98
CA VAL A 77 10.62 -3.53 -1.76
C VAL A 77 9.57 -3.14 -0.72
N PRO A 78 9.78 -3.47 0.58
CA PRO A 78 8.89 -3.02 1.63
C PRO A 78 8.99 -1.50 1.77
N THR A 79 7.85 -0.84 1.89
CA THR A 79 7.79 0.62 1.97
C THR A 79 8.20 1.15 3.34
N HIS A 80 7.99 0.35 4.42
CA HIS A 80 8.56 0.55 5.75
C HIS A 80 8.47 -0.74 6.62
N PRO A 81 9.08 -0.79 7.85
CA PRO A 81 9.23 -2.04 8.61
C PRO A 81 8.03 -2.41 9.50
N GLU A 82 6.81 -2.05 9.18
CA GLU A 82 5.61 -2.48 9.91
C GLU A 82 4.99 -3.77 9.35
N ILE A 83 4.07 -4.37 10.12
CA ILE A 83 3.51 -5.69 9.83
C ILE A 83 2.91 -5.80 8.42
N PRO A 84 2.04 -4.90 7.94
CA PRO A 84 1.44 -5.06 6.61
C PRO A 84 2.46 -4.95 5.47
N HIS A 85 3.58 -4.26 5.70
CA HIS A 85 4.60 -3.96 4.69
C HIS A 85 5.76 -4.96 4.68
N ALA A 86 6.16 -5.45 5.87
CA ALA A 86 7.33 -6.32 6.04
C ALA A 86 7.04 -7.65 6.77
N GLY A 87 5.83 -7.87 7.26
CA GLY A 87 5.50 -9.01 8.12
C GLY A 87 5.64 -10.39 7.48
N ASN A 88 5.49 -10.49 6.17
CA ASN A 88 5.72 -11.73 5.43
C ASN A 88 7.14 -11.85 4.86
N LEU A 89 8.03 -10.87 5.13
CA LEU A 89 9.38 -10.84 4.59
C LEU A 89 10.17 -12.14 4.85
N PRO A 90 10.22 -12.71 6.08
CA PRO A 90 10.93 -13.96 6.31
C PRO A 90 10.41 -15.13 5.47
N ALA A 91 9.09 -15.30 5.38
CA ALA A 91 8.48 -16.37 4.59
C ALA A 91 8.74 -16.23 3.09
N LEU A 92 8.70 -14.99 2.57
CA LEU A 92 9.04 -14.69 1.18
C LEU A 92 10.52 -14.95 0.88
N LEU A 93 11.42 -14.59 1.80
CA LEU A 93 12.85 -14.85 1.67
C LEU A 93 13.19 -16.34 1.77
N GLU A 94 12.42 -17.13 2.50
CA GLU A 94 12.54 -18.58 2.52
C GLU A 94 12.04 -19.19 1.20
N ARG A 95 10.89 -18.73 0.69
CA ARG A 95 10.27 -19.22 -0.55
C ARG A 95 11.05 -18.84 -1.80
N TYR A 96 11.67 -17.65 -1.80
CA TYR A 96 12.46 -17.10 -2.91
C TYR A 96 13.90 -16.80 -2.44
N PRO A 97 14.76 -17.83 -2.36
CA PRO A 97 16.07 -17.73 -1.72
C PRO A 97 17.03 -16.75 -2.39
N ASP A 98 16.83 -16.41 -3.66
CA ASP A 98 17.68 -15.47 -4.40
C ASP A 98 17.15 -14.02 -4.38
N ALA A 99 15.94 -13.78 -3.85
CA ALA A 99 15.37 -12.43 -3.80
C ALA A 99 16.18 -11.51 -2.86
N LEU A 100 16.30 -10.26 -3.21
CA LEU A 100 16.99 -9.23 -2.42
C LEU A 100 15.97 -8.23 -1.87
N VAL A 101 16.19 -7.76 -0.65
CA VAL A 101 15.39 -6.69 -0.04
C VAL A 101 16.02 -5.35 -0.40
N VAL A 102 15.29 -4.51 -1.12
CA VAL A 102 15.81 -3.27 -1.73
C VAL A 102 14.96 -2.09 -1.29
N GLY A 103 15.57 -0.97 -0.95
CA GLY A 103 14.88 0.27 -0.54
C GLY A 103 15.46 0.86 0.73
N GLU A 104 14.67 1.58 1.49
CA GLU A 104 15.07 2.13 2.78
C GLU A 104 15.09 0.99 3.83
N THR A 105 16.23 0.30 3.90
CA THR A 105 16.39 -0.90 4.74
C THR A 105 17.30 -0.66 5.95
N ARG A 106 17.48 0.59 6.38
CA ARG A 106 18.40 1.04 7.43
C ARG A 106 18.38 0.16 8.68
N ASP A 107 17.22 -0.15 9.21
CA ASP A 107 17.05 -0.86 10.48
C ASP A 107 16.65 -2.33 10.31
N TYR A 108 16.48 -2.81 9.08
CA TYR A 108 16.02 -4.19 8.81
C TYR A 108 16.97 -5.25 9.34
N HIS A 109 18.26 -4.97 9.43
CA HIS A 109 19.25 -5.88 10.02
C HIS A 109 19.02 -6.13 11.53
N LEU A 110 18.29 -5.23 12.21
CA LEU A 110 17.89 -5.39 13.62
C LEU A 110 16.65 -6.26 13.77
N HIS A 111 15.72 -6.15 12.80
CA HIS A 111 14.47 -6.92 12.80
C HIS A 111 14.65 -8.31 12.16
N PHE A 112 15.51 -8.42 11.15
CA PHE A 112 15.76 -9.64 10.36
C PHE A 112 17.26 -9.93 10.25
N PRO A 113 17.97 -10.18 11.38
CA PRO A 113 19.44 -10.34 11.37
C PRO A 113 19.93 -11.50 10.50
N GLU A 114 19.16 -12.59 10.40
CA GLU A 114 19.48 -13.75 9.56
C GLU A 114 19.46 -13.43 8.06
N HIS A 115 18.72 -12.38 7.66
CA HIS A 115 18.60 -11.92 6.28
C HIS A 115 19.43 -10.66 5.97
N ALA A 116 20.26 -10.18 6.91
CA ALA A 116 21.05 -8.96 6.75
C ALA A 116 21.94 -8.98 5.48
N HIS A 117 22.44 -10.14 5.10
CA HIS A 117 23.26 -10.33 3.89
C HIS A 117 22.50 -10.09 2.57
N ARG A 118 21.15 -10.07 2.61
CA ARG A 118 20.26 -9.86 1.45
C ARG A 118 19.77 -8.42 1.32
N LEU A 119 20.06 -7.56 2.29
CA LEU A 119 19.65 -6.17 2.28
C LEU A 119 20.49 -5.37 1.28
N ARG A 120 19.81 -4.53 0.50
CA ARG A 120 20.42 -3.64 -0.49
C ARG A 120 19.84 -2.25 -0.31
N PRO A 121 20.39 -1.43 0.60
CA PRO A 121 19.92 -0.08 0.83
C PRO A 121 19.88 0.75 -0.45
N ARG A 122 18.81 1.50 -0.62
CA ARG A 122 18.59 2.49 -1.67
C ARG A 122 17.91 3.71 -1.08
N ALA A 123 18.35 4.87 -1.47
CA ALA A 123 17.76 6.13 -1.04
C ALA A 123 16.65 6.60 -1.98
N ALA A 124 15.80 7.49 -1.49
CA ALA A 124 14.87 8.23 -2.35
C ALA A 124 15.65 8.99 -3.44
N GLY A 125 15.16 8.94 -4.67
CA GLY A 125 15.82 9.43 -5.88
C GLY A 125 16.59 8.36 -6.65
N GLU A 126 16.86 7.20 -6.07
CA GLU A 126 17.46 6.08 -6.79
C GLU A 126 16.37 5.22 -7.48
N SER A 127 16.77 4.47 -8.51
CA SER A 127 15.87 3.57 -9.22
C SER A 127 16.34 2.12 -9.21
N ILE A 128 15.40 1.20 -9.45
CA ILE A 128 15.61 -0.24 -9.59
C ILE A 128 15.23 -0.63 -11.02
N ASP A 129 16.21 -0.99 -11.85
CA ASP A 129 15.97 -1.42 -13.24
C ASP A 129 15.37 -2.84 -13.28
N LEU A 130 14.14 -2.96 -13.77
CA LEU A 130 13.47 -4.23 -14.00
C LEU A 130 13.56 -4.72 -15.45
N GLY A 131 14.27 -3.96 -16.32
CA GLY A 131 14.37 -4.23 -17.75
C GLY A 131 13.19 -3.71 -18.53
N GLY A 132 13.33 -2.52 -19.09
CA GLY A 132 12.32 -1.82 -19.87
C GLY A 132 11.31 -1.01 -19.03
N ARG A 133 11.44 -1.04 -17.72
CA ARG A 133 10.80 -0.18 -16.72
C ARG A 133 11.69 -0.05 -15.49
N GLU A 134 11.51 0.99 -14.75
CA GLU A 134 12.21 1.26 -13.51
C GLU A 134 11.20 1.51 -12.38
N LEU A 135 11.55 1.05 -11.18
CA LEU A 135 10.93 1.52 -9.95
C LEU A 135 11.78 2.67 -9.41
N VAL A 136 11.25 3.88 -9.44
CA VAL A 136 11.90 5.07 -8.88
C VAL A 136 11.47 5.21 -7.42
N LEU A 137 12.42 5.18 -6.50
CA LEU A 137 12.14 5.39 -5.07
C LEU A 137 11.96 6.88 -4.82
N LEU A 138 10.90 7.24 -4.13
CA LEU A 138 10.50 8.63 -3.88
C LEU A 138 10.34 8.90 -2.38
N PRO A 139 10.57 10.14 -1.93
CA PRO A 139 10.27 10.51 -0.55
C PRO A 139 8.76 10.43 -0.30
N ALA A 140 8.37 9.82 0.82
CA ALA A 140 6.98 9.81 1.28
C ALA A 140 6.64 11.15 1.94
N HIS A 141 5.75 11.94 1.35
CA HIS A 141 5.37 13.27 1.87
C HIS A 141 4.28 13.19 2.94
N ILE A 142 3.43 12.17 2.89
CA ILE A 142 2.54 11.78 3.98
C ILE A 142 2.94 10.36 4.41
N ARG A 143 3.35 10.21 5.67
CA ARG A 143 3.93 8.96 6.20
C ARG A 143 3.74 8.89 7.71
N ASP A 144 3.75 7.72 8.24
CA ASP A 144 3.75 7.43 9.68
C ASP A 144 5.18 7.32 10.25
N LEU A 145 6.09 6.66 9.53
CA LEU A 145 7.49 6.46 9.92
C LEU A 145 8.47 7.25 9.06
N GLU A 146 9.58 7.68 9.66
CA GLU A 146 10.64 8.43 8.96
C GLU A 146 11.27 7.65 7.79
N ASN A 147 11.36 6.34 7.92
CA ASN A 147 11.94 5.43 6.93
C ASN A 147 10.92 4.91 5.90
N THR A 148 9.75 5.54 5.80
CA THR A 148 8.77 5.24 4.74
C THR A 148 9.29 5.75 3.39
N THR A 149 9.18 4.91 2.37
CA THR A 149 9.54 5.24 0.99
C THR A 149 8.36 4.99 0.07
N TRP A 150 8.10 5.90 -0.86
CA TRP A 150 7.21 5.64 -1.98
C TRP A 150 7.98 5.05 -3.15
N ALA A 151 7.27 4.40 -4.09
CA ALA A 151 7.87 3.89 -5.31
C ALA A 151 6.97 4.21 -6.50
N TRP A 152 7.56 4.61 -7.62
CA TRP A 152 6.83 4.86 -8.87
C TRP A 152 7.33 3.94 -9.97
N ASP A 153 6.40 3.22 -10.61
CA ASP A 153 6.70 2.38 -11.78
C ASP A 153 6.61 3.20 -13.07
N SER A 154 7.73 3.33 -13.75
CA SER A 154 7.82 4.10 -15.00
C SER A 154 7.14 3.42 -16.19
N GLY A 155 6.86 2.12 -16.11
CA GLY A 155 6.28 1.34 -17.20
C GLY A 155 4.78 1.54 -17.36
N ALA A 156 4.07 1.63 -16.26
CA ALA A 156 2.61 1.77 -16.24
C ALA A 156 2.11 3.04 -15.53
N GLY A 157 3.01 3.84 -14.95
CA GLY A 157 2.63 5.05 -14.22
C GLY A 157 1.87 4.74 -12.93
N VAL A 158 2.32 3.73 -12.16
CA VAL A 158 1.71 3.38 -10.88
C VAL A 158 2.56 3.94 -9.74
N LEU A 159 1.95 4.72 -8.85
CA LEU A 159 2.59 5.27 -7.65
C LEU A 159 2.17 4.45 -6.42
N PHE A 160 3.12 3.76 -5.80
CA PHE A 160 2.93 3.02 -4.54
C PHE A 160 3.24 3.93 -3.36
N VAL A 161 2.28 4.11 -2.46
CA VAL A 161 2.28 5.22 -1.49
C VAL A 161 2.26 4.78 -0.02
N SER A 162 2.57 3.51 0.27
CA SER A 162 2.52 3.01 1.66
C SER A 162 1.15 3.30 2.30
N ASP A 163 1.12 3.86 3.51
CA ASP A 163 -0.12 4.26 4.20
C ASP A 163 -0.76 5.54 3.67
N GLY A 164 -0.09 6.23 2.77
CA GLY A 164 -0.65 7.40 2.10
C GLY A 164 -1.88 7.05 1.27
N PHE A 165 -2.85 7.96 1.23
CA PHE A 165 -4.11 7.81 0.47
C PHE A 165 -4.97 6.60 0.87
N SER A 166 -4.72 6.00 2.04
CA SER A 166 -5.48 4.89 2.57
C SER A 166 -6.93 5.26 2.85
N PHE A 167 -7.84 4.33 2.65
CA PHE A 167 -9.24 4.45 3.04
C PHE A 167 -9.83 3.09 3.39
N ILE A 168 -10.91 3.11 4.18
CA ILE A 168 -11.68 1.91 4.52
C ILE A 168 -12.89 1.77 3.60
N HIS A 169 -13.45 0.55 3.51
CA HIS A 169 -14.62 0.31 2.67
C HIS A 169 -15.86 1.02 3.21
N ASP A 170 -16.21 0.82 4.46
CA ASP A 170 -17.30 1.52 5.11
C ASP A 170 -16.88 2.06 6.46
N VAL A 171 -17.38 3.22 6.81
CA VAL A 171 -17.41 3.68 8.20
C VAL A 171 -18.65 3.06 8.82
N PRO A 172 -18.55 2.25 9.89
CA PRO A 172 -19.70 1.73 10.58
C PRO A 172 -20.61 2.88 11.02
N GLY A 173 -21.90 2.78 10.65
CA GLY A 173 -22.91 3.70 11.16
C GLY A 173 -23.26 3.37 12.61
N PRO A 174 -23.82 4.32 13.37
CA PRO A 174 -24.23 4.09 14.75
C PRO A 174 -25.33 3.01 14.90
N ASP A 175 -26.00 2.65 13.80
CA ASP A 175 -27.08 1.67 13.76
C ASP A 175 -26.69 0.37 13.00
N ASP A 176 -25.42 0.22 12.56
CA ASP A 176 -24.95 -1.00 11.90
C ASP A 176 -24.70 -2.08 12.94
N GLU A 177 -25.74 -2.92 13.19
CA GLU A 177 -25.63 -4.14 14.00
C GLU A 177 -24.99 -5.31 13.23
N ASP A 178 -24.80 -5.18 11.90
CA ASP A 178 -24.23 -6.21 11.06
C ASP A 178 -22.70 -6.11 11.03
N GLU A 179 -22.04 -7.24 11.27
CA GLU A 179 -20.57 -7.36 11.12
C GLU A 179 -20.15 -6.83 9.74
N PRO A 180 -19.09 -6.00 9.65
CA PRO A 180 -18.53 -5.57 8.38
C PRO A 180 -17.95 -6.78 7.65
N VAL A 181 -18.81 -7.55 7.03
CA VAL A 181 -18.44 -8.67 6.17
C VAL A 181 -17.90 -8.12 4.87
N HIS A 182 -17.04 -8.90 4.23
CA HIS A 182 -16.61 -8.68 2.86
C HIS A 182 -17.79 -8.25 1.98
N ARG A 183 -17.85 -6.96 1.60
CA ARG A 183 -18.99 -6.41 0.87
C ARG A 183 -18.84 -6.67 -0.62
N PRO A 184 -19.70 -7.51 -1.23
CA PRO A 184 -19.73 -7.69 -2.67
C PRO A 184 -19.86 -6.35 -3.40
N GLY A 185 -18.98 -6.10 -4.41
CA GLY A 185 -19.00 -4.86 -5.18
C GLY A 185 -18.17 -3.71 -4.59
N GLN A 186 -17.40 -3.94 -3.52
CA GLN A 186 -16.43 -2.96 -3.01
C GLN A 186 -15.02 -3.54 -2.98
N CYS A 187 -14.86 -4.72 -2.40
CA CYS A 187 -13.57 -5.37 -2.30
C CYS A 187 -13.01 -5.69 -3.68
N ARG A 188 -11.72 -5.41 -3.88
CA ARG A 188 -10.97 -5.66 -5.13
C ARG A 188 -11.46 -4.92 -6.38
N LEU A 189 -12.31 -3.92 -6.23
CA LEU A 189 -12.61 -2.96 -7.29
C LEU A 189 -11.56 -1.84 -7.29
N LEU A 190 -11.29 -1.22 -8.43
CA LEU A 190 -10.62 0.07 -8.46
C LEU A 190 -11.58 1.13 -7.89
N SER A 191 -11.04 2.24 -7.41
CA SER A 191 -11.87 3.29 -6.81
C SER A 191 -12.97 3.81 -7.74
N GLY A 192 -12.69 3.91 -9.04
CA GLY A 192 -13.67 4.32 -10.06
C GLY A 192 -14.66 3.24 -10.49
N GLU A 193 -14.41 1.98 -10.13
CA GLU A 193 -15.36 0.88 -10.36
C GLU A 193 -16.36 0.71 -9.20
N MET A 194 -16.09 1.36 -8.07
CA MET A 194 -16.96 1.30 -6.90
C MET A 194 -18.27 2.03 -7.18
N PRO A 195 -19.41 1.61 -6.56
CA PRO A 195 -20.69 2.29 -6.74
C PRO A 195 -20.65 3.78 -6.37
N GLU A 196 -19.84 4.13 -5.38
CA GLU A 196 -19.55 5.50 -4.97
C GLU A 196 -18.04 5.66 -4.75
N PRO A 197 -17.47 6.82 -5.10
CA PRO A 197 -16.05 7.08 -4.85
C PRO A 197 -15.75 7.14 -3.34
N PRO A 198 -14.50 6.90 -2.92
CA PRO A 198 -14.10 7.01 -1.52
C PRO A 198 -14.46 8.36 -0.92
N SER A 199 -15.18 8.34 0.19
CA SER A 199 -15.60 9.56 0.89
C SER A 199 -14.49 10.13 1.77
N VAL A 200 -14.63 11.41 2.12
CA VAL A 200 -13.74 12.08 3.08
C VAL A 200 -13.75 11.36 4.44
N ALA A 201 -14.89 10.83 4.88
CA ALA A 201 -15.00 10.11 6.15
C ALA A 201 -14.21 8.78 6.12
N GLN A 202 -14.33 8.01 5.05
CA GLN A 202 -13.58 6.76 4.86
C GLN A 202 -12.06 7.01 4.82
N ALA A 203 -11.61 8.06 4.13
CA ALA A 203 -10.20 8.45 4.09
C ALA A 203 -9.72 9.02 5.44
N ALA A 204 -10.53 9.82 6.12
CA ALA A 204 -10.19 10.40 7.42
C ALA A 204 -10.02 9.33 8.51
N TYR A 205 -10.78 8.24 8.43
CA TYR A 205 -10.66 7.12 9.35
C TYR A 205 -9.25 6.49 9.30
N GLY A 206 -8.75 6.15 8.10
CA GLY A 206 -7.40 5.61 7.88
C GLY A 206 -6.32 6.63 8.27
N THR A 207 -6.45 7.87 7.78
CA THR A 207 -5.55 9.00 8.07
C THR A 207 -5.40 9.24 9.57
N GLY A 208 -6.49 9.27 10.31
CA GLY A 208 -6.50 9.55 11.74
C GLY A 208 -5.81 8.47 12.59
N ARG A 209 -5.64 7.28 12.06
CA ARG A 209 -4.98 6.14 12.73
C ARG A 209 -3.52 6.00 12.34
N ALA A 210 -3.22 5.82 11.07
CA ALA A 210 -1.86 5.64 10.59
C ALA A 210 -1.07 6.96 10.62
N LEU A 211 -1.71 8.06 10.22
CA LEU A 211 -1.06 9.35 10.05
C LEU A 211 -1.52 10.35 11.13
N TYR A 212 -1.67 9.88 12.37
CA TYR A 212 -2.25 10.65 13.50
C TYR A 212 -1.54 11.99 13.78
N TRP A 213 -0.28 12.14 13.42
CA TRP A 213 0.51 13.35 13.60
C TRP A 213 -0.04 14.52 12.76
N THR A 214 -0.76 14.24 11.68
CA THR A 214 -1.34 15.26 10.80
C THR A 214 -2.37 16.14 11.52
N ARG A 215 -2.89 15.69 12.67
CA ARG A 215 -3.76 16.49 13.53
C ARG A 215 -3.07 17.68 14.20
N PHE A 216 -1.74 17.72 14.18
CA PHE A 216 -0.94 18.75 14.86
C PHE A 216 -0.29 19.72 13.88
N VAL A 217 -0.38 19.50 12.58
CA VAL A 217 0.32 20.27 11.54
C VAL A 217 -0.59 20.59 10.35
N ASP A 218 -0.38 21.74 9.72
CA ASP A 218 -0.98 22.02 8.41
C ASP A 218 -0.25 21.22 7.33
N VAL A 219 -0.98 20.35 6.67
CA VAL A 219 -0.45 19.45 5.62
C VAL A 219 -0.40 20.09 4.22
N SER A 220 -0.74 21.35 4.07
CA SER A 220 -0.81 22.01 2.77
C SER A 220 0.53 21.99 2.03
N GLU A 221 1.66 22.13 2.74
CA GLU A 221 3.00 22.03 2.13
C GLU A 221 3.30 20.60 1.65
N ALA A 222 2.93 19.59 2.44
CA ALA A 222 3.09 18.19 2.08
C ALA A 222 2.28 17.85 0.81
N PHE A 223 1.03 18.31 0.73
CA PHE A 223 0.20 18.13 -0.47
C PHE A 223 0.73 18.88 -1.68
N GLY A 224 1.25 20.09 -1.53
CA GLY A 224 1.95 20.79 -2.60
C GLY A 224 3.23 20.06 -3.07
N ALA A 225 3.89 19.32 -2.19
CA ALA A 225 5.01 18.46 -2.60
C ALA A 225 4.52 17.20 -3.35
N ILE A 226 3.38 16.63 -2.96
CA ILE A 226 2.73 15.52 -3.67
C ILE A 226 2.34 15.94 -5.09
N GLU A 227 1.73 17.12 -5.26
CA GLU A 227 1.40 17.65 -6.59
C GLU A 227 2.64 17.72 -7.48
N ARG A 228 3.77 18.22 -6.95
CA ARG A 228 5.04 18.24 -7.70
C ARG A 228 5.56 16.83 -8.06
N VAL A 229 5.34 15.83 -7.20
CA VAL A 229 5.67 14.43 -7.52
C VAL A 229 4.82 13.93 -8.69
N LEU A 230 3.50 14.19 -8.66
CA LEU A 230 2.58 13.79 -9.73
C LEU A 230 2.88 14.49 -11.06
N ASP A 231 3.29 15.76 -11.02
CA ASP A 231 3.73 16.50 -12.21
C ASP A 231 5.03 15.94 -12.82
N ALA A 232 5.97 15.50 -11.97
CA ALA A 232 7.25 14.95 -12.40
C ALA A 232 7.16 13.47 -12.82
N HIS A 233 6.22 12.74 -12.26
CA HIS A 233 6.00 11.31 -12.46
C HIS A 233 4.55 11.06 -12.87
N PRO A 234 4.22 11.11 -14.20
CA PRO A 234 2.86 10.90 -14.69
C PRO A 234 2.24 9.62 -14.12
N THR A 235 1.21 9.79 -13.29
CA THR A 235 0.61 8.72 -12.49
C THR A 235 -0.82 8.46 -12.96
N THR A 236 -1.09 7.23 -13.35
CA THR A 236 -2.42 6.76 -13.76
C THR A 236 -3.15 6.00 -12.69
N LEU A 237 -2.39 5.38 -11.76
CA LEU A 237 -2.92 4.63 -10.62
C LEU A 237 -2.11 4.96 -9.37
N ILE A 238 -2.78 5.00 -8.22
CA ILE A 238 -2.14 5.00 -6.91
C ILE A 238 -2.42 3.67 -6.23
N GLY A 239 -1.36 3.01 -5.73
CA GLY A 239 -1.40 1.77 -4.96
C GLY A 239 -1.11 2.03 -3.49
N PRO A 240 -2.12 2.25 -2.62
CA PRO A 240 -1.93 2.35 -1.18
C PRO A 240 -1.71 0.98 -0.55
N ALA A 241 -1.13 0.91 0.64
CA ALA A 241 -1.02 -0.35 1.39
C ALA A 241 -2.38 -0.80 1.97
N HIS A 242 -3.29 0.14 2.21
CA HIS A 242 -4.63 -0.12 2.75
C HIS A 242 -5.71 0.51 1.91
N GLY A 243 -6.78 -0.26 1.65
CA GLY A 243 -7.88 0.17 0.77
C GLY A 243 -7.68 -0.29 -0.67
N ASN A 244 -8.51 0.20 -1.58
CA ASN A 244 -8.47 -0.22 -2.97
C ASN A 244 -7.46 0.59 -3.79
N VAL A 245 -7.04 0.04 -4.91
CA VAL A 245 -6.25 0.78 -5.91
C VAL A 245 -7.07 1.94 -6.46
N ILE A 246 -6.44 3.10 -6.59
CA ILE A 246 -7.06 4.36 -6.96
C ILE A 246 -6.76 4.67 -8.44
N ASP A 247 -7.78 4.85 -9.23
CA ASP A 247 -7.72 5.22 -10.66
C ASP A 247 -8.26 6.64 -10.94
N ASP A 248 -8.95 7.28 -9.99
CA ASP A 248 -9.21 8.73 -9.98
C ASP A 248 -8.21 9.45 -9.08
N VAL A 249 -6.99 9.66 -9.61
CA VAL A 249 -5.86 10.27 -8.89
C VAL A 249 -6.22 11.67 -8.40
N ASP A 250 -6.80 12.51 -9.27
CA ASP A 250 -7.16 13.89 -8.94
C ASP A 250 -8.28 13.96 -7.90
N GLY A 251 -9.29 13.10 -8.03
CA GLY A 251 -10.38 13.00 -7.07
C GLY A 251 -9.87 12.58 -5.69
N MET A 252 -9.03 11.56 -5.66
CA MET A 252 -8.49 11.06 -4.40
C MET A 252 -7.50 12.03 -3.76
N LEU A 253 -6.72 12.80 -4.52
CA LEU A 253 -5.87 13.86 -3.98
C LEU A 253 -6.69 14.89 -3.20
N ARG A 254 -7.83 15.33 -3.77
CA ARG A 254 -8.77 16.26 -3.10
C ARG A 254 -9.42 15.63 -1.87
N THR A 255 -9.87 14.38 -1.98
CA THR A 255 -10.49 13.64 -0.87
C THR A 255 -9.51 13.45 0.27
N SER A 256 -8.27 13.04 -0.01
CA SER A 256 -7.23 12.85 0.99
C SER A 256 -6.84 14.16 1.69
N LEU A 257 -6.66 15.26 0.94
CA LEU A 257 -6.41 16.58 1.54
C LEU A 257 -7.55 17.02 2.47
N ALA A 258 -8.80 16.81 2.05
CA ALA A 258 -9.96 17.11 2.87
C ALA A 258 -10.01 16.22 4.13
N ALA A 259 -9.66 14.95 4.02
CA ALA A 259 -9.57 14.02 5.15
C ALA A 259 -8.52 14.46 6.18
N HIS A 260 -7.30 14.83 5.74
CA HIS A 260 -6.26 15.35 6.61
C HIS A 260 -6.69 16.66 7.32
N ARG A 261 -7.37 17.55 6.61
CA ARG A 261 -7.94 18.77 7.20
C ARG A 261 -9.03 18.47 8.22
N ALA A 262 -9.88 17.48 7.96
CA ALA A 262 -10.92 17.06 8.91
C ALA A 262 -10.31 16.48 10.19
N VAL A 263 -9.27 15.65 10.08
CA VAL A 263 -8.52 15.10 11.22
C VAL A 263 -7.83 16.20 12.01
N TYR A 264 -7.25 17.20 11.34
CA TYR A 264 -6.63 18.37 11.98
C TYR A 264 -7.65 19.23 12.73
N ALA A 265 -8.76 19.60 12.08
CA ALA A 265 -9.81 20.45 12.65
C ALA A 265 -10.58 19.79 13.79
N GLY A 266 -10.80 18.48 13.72
CA GLY A 266 -11.52 17.70 14.73
C GLY A 266 -10.77 17.46 16.04
N GLY A 267 -9.51 17.87 16.15
CA GLY A 267 -8.70 17.69 17.37
C GLY A 267 -8.40 16.21 17.70
N GLY A 268 -8.61 15.32 16.76
CA GLY A 268 -8.46 13.89 16.91
C GLY A 268 -9.78 13.12 16.97
N LEU A 269 -9.70 11.86 16.68
CA LEU A 269 -10.78 10.89 16.78
C LEU A 269 -11.53 11.04 18.12
N GLY A 270 -12.77 11.43 18.04
CA GLY A 270 -13.78 11.58 19.07
C GLY A 270 -13.35 11.64 20.54
N GLN A 271 -13.66 12.74 21.21
CA GLN A 271 -13.82 12.72 22.66
C GLN A 271 -14.99 11.82 23.03
#